data_322954d225a31ad5d7078e7138b35161
#
_entry.id   322954d225a31ad5d7078e7138b35161
#
_cell.length_a   1.000
_cell.length_b   1.000
_cell.length_c   1.000
_cell.angle_alpha   90.00
_cell.angle_beta   90.00
_cell.angle_gamma   90.00
#
_symmetry.space_group_name_H-M   'P 1'
#
loop_
_entity.id
_entity.type
_entity.pdbx_description
1 polymer ?
#
loop_
_entity_poly.entity_id
_entity_poly.type
_entity_poly.pdbx_seq_one_letter_code
_entity_poly.pdbx_strand_id
1 'polypeptide(L)'
;MSEPWLSIIGLGEDGLAGLGAPARAALGAAEIVFGGARHLALADAGARGREWPVPFDVAPVLALRGRPVAVLASGDPFWHGAGGTLTARLAAGEWRAYPAAGCVSLAAARLGWRLEETICLGLHAAPFERLLPHLAHGARALCLLRDGAAGAALAAWLAEHGWGASRVWLMEALGGPNERVRESTAAAYALQDAVSPALLAVEAAGGRPLPRCAGLPEALFAHDGQITKSPVRALTLAALAPRPGELLWDVGAGSGSVSIEFCLAGGRALAVETRAERVANIEANVRRFGLQDRLTVVEGHAPQALDALPVPDAVFVGGGLDQAVFDAIWARLAPGARLVANGVTLETEALLATLHARHGGELLRIELARAAPLGRMRGWQPARPVVQWTVTR
;
A
#
# COMPACT_ATOMS: atom_id res chain seq x y z
N MET A 1 25.65 10.16 30.23
CA MET A 1 25.13 9.45 29.02
C MET A 1 26.25 9.49 28.00
N SER A 2 26.70 8.36 27.47
CA SER A 2 27.68 8.32 26.38
C SER A 2 27.12 9.06 25.16
N GLU A 3 27.96 9.79 24.43
CA GLU A 3 27.56 10.42 23.19
C GLU A 3 27.12 9.36 22.18
N PRO A 4 26.09 9.63 21.35
CA PRO A 4 25.65 8.73 20.29
C PRO A 4 26.81 8.40 19.34
N TRP A 5 27.02 7.12 19.07
CA TRP A 5 28.06 6.67 18.16
C TRP A 5 27.66 6.76 16.68
N LEU A 6 26.34 6.76 16.38
CA LEU A 6 25.80 6.80 15.03
C LEU A 6 25.15 8.15 14.72
N SER A 7 25.62 8.82 13.67
CA SER A 7 25.02 10.03 13.12
C SER A 7 24.27 9.70 11.82
N ILE A 8 22.94 9.92 11.79
CA ILE A 8 22.11 9.68 10.61
C ILE A 8 21.83 11.03 9.96
N ILE A 9 22.45 11.30 8.82
CA ILE A 9 22.52 12.64 8.22
C ILE A 9 21.76 12.69 6.91
N GLY A 10 20.77 13.56 6.86
CA GLY A 10 20.08 13.93 5.63
C GLY A 10 20.97 14.82 4.76
N LEU A 11 21.09 14.49 3.48
CA LEU A 11 21.90 15.20 2.49
C LEU A 11 21.04 15.56 1.28
N GLY A 12 21.08 16.83 0.87
CA GLY A 12 20.48 17.33 -0.36
C GLY A 12 21.41 17.22 -1.56
N GLU A 13 20.93 17.61 -2.74
CA GLU A 13 21.73 17.71 -3.97
C GLU A 13 22.74 18.89 -3.95
N ASP A 14 22.62 19.78 -2.98
CA ASP A 14 23.58 20.83 -2.65
C ASP A 14 24.79 20.33 -1.84
N GLY A 15 24.78 19.05 -1.48
CA GLY A 15 25.89 18.37 -0.82
C GLY A 15 26.29 19.00 0.51
N LEU A 16 27.60 19.17 0.72
CA LEU A 16 28.14 19.75 1.94
C LEU A 16 27.66 21.19 2.18
N ALA A 17 27.34 21.95 1.13
CA ALA A 17 26.90 23.35 1.26
C ALA A 17 25.55 23.44 1.99
N GLY A 18 24.64 22.47 1.78
CA GLY A 18 23.34 22.40 2.41
C GLY A 18 23.33 21.93 3.87
N LEU A 19 24.43 21.35 4.35
CA LEU A 19 24.50 20.85 5.72
C LEU A 19 24.58 21.99 6.74
N GLY A 20 23.69 21.97 7.73
CA GLY A 20 23.79 22.80 8.90
C GLY A 20 25.06 22.48 9.73
N ALA A 21 25.54 23.44 10.54
CA ALA A 21 26.77 23.28 11.31
C ALA A 21 26.80 22.00 12.18
N PRO A 22 25.71 21.58 12.89
CA PRO A 22 25.75 20.37 13.68
C PRO A 22 25.92 19.09 12.83
N ALA A 23 25.21 19.00 11.68
CA ALA A 23 25.31 17.87 10.76
C ALA A 23 26.71 17.78 10.13
N ARG A 24 27.26 18.91 9.74
CA ARG A 24 28.63 19.01 9.19
C ARG A 24 29.70 18.60 10.22
N ALA A 25 29.56 19.03 11.47
CA ALA A 25 30.45 18.59 12.55
C ALA A 25 30.36 17.10 12.80
N ALA A 26 29.16 16.53 12.84
CA ALA A 26 28.93 15.09 13.00
C ALA A 26 29.53 14.26 11.84
N LEU A 27 29.39 14.73 10.59
CA LEU A 27 30.00 14.10 9.42
C LEU A 27 31.53 14.17 9.49
N GLY A 28 32.07 15.31 9.93
CA GLY A 28 33.52 15.50 10.10
C GLY A 28 34.12 14.59 11.16
N ALA A 29 33.40 14.33 12.25
CA ALA A 29 33.84 13.48 13.36
C ALA A 29 33.74 11.96 13.04
N ALA A 30 33.00 11.56 11.99
CA ALA A 30 32.81 10.17 11.65
C ALA A 30 34.09 9.55 11.06
N GLU A 31 34.48 8.38 11.57
CA GLU A 31 35.59 7.59 11.05
C GLU A 31 35.17 6.84 9.75
N ILE A 32 33.91 6.45 9.68
CA ILE A 32 33.34 5.70 8.55
C ILE A 32 32.01 6.36 8.15
N VAL A 33 31.79 6.50 6.86
CA VAL A 33 30.60 7.12 6.29
C VAL A 33 29.91 6.14 5.35
N PHE A 34 28.71 5.70 5.69
CA PHE A 34 27.88 4.84 4.83
C PHE A 34 26.90 5.66 3.99
N GLY A 35 26.69 5.26 2.75
CA GLY A 35 25.73 5.89 1.84
C GLY A 35 25.68 5.19 0.50
N GLY A 36 24.75 5.57 -0.38
CA GLY A 36 24.88 5.22 -1.79
C GLY A 36 25.99 6.02 -2.46
N ALA A 37 26.52 5.55 -3.60
CA ALA A 37 27.64 6.16 -4.33
C ALA A 37 27.46 7.69 -4.50
N ARG A 38 26.25 8.13 -4.90
CA ARG A 38 25.92 9.55 -5.05
C ARG A 38 26.07 10.35 -3.73
N HIS A 39 25.58 9.80 -2.61
CA HIS A 39 25.68 10.49 -1.32
C HIS A 39 27.12 10.62 -0.87
N LEU A 40 27.91 9.56 -1.08
CA LEU A 40 29.35 9.56 -0.72
C LEU A 40 30.13 10.61 -1.54
N ALA A 41 29.80 10.74 -2.84
CA ALA A 41 30.38 11.77 -3.70
C ALA A 41 29.96 13.19 -3.27
N LEU A 42 28.67 13.44 -3.00
CA LEU A 42 28.15 14.74 -2.54
C LEU A 42 28.72 15.15 -1.17
N ALA A 43 29.04 14.19 -0.33
CA ALA A 43 29.62 14.41 1.01
C ALA A 43 31.15 14.45 1.01
N ASP A 44 31.81 14.30 -0.13
CA ASP A 44 33.29 14.18 -0.25
C ASP A 44 33.86 13.19 0.79
N ALA A 45 33.22 12.02 0.88
CA ALA A 45 33.54 11.03 1.92
C ALA A 45 34.92 10.39 1.74
N GLY A 46 35.48 10.38 0.53
CA GLY A 46 36.81 9.86 0.22
C GLY A 46 37.03 8.43 0.73
N ALA A 47 38.17 8.17 1.33
CA ALA A 47 38.55 6.85 1.86
C ALA A 47 37.68 6.36 3.03
N ARG A 48 36.92 7.25 3.68
CA ARG A 48 35.98 6.92 4.76
C ARG A 48 34.68 6.33 4.23
N GLY A 49 34.37 6.55 2.95
CA GLY A 49 33.13 6.11 2.30
C GLY A 49 32.99 4.59 2.21
N ARG A 50 31.80 4.11 2.52
CA ARG A 50 31.38 2.71 2.34
C ARG A 50 30.02 2.71 1.69
N GLU A 51 29.88 2.06 0.54
CA GLU A 51 28.58 1.87 -0.10
C GLU A 51 27.76 0.80 0.64
N TRP A 52 26.44 0.95 0.52
CA TRP A 52 25.53 -0.07 1.00
C TRP A 52 25.74 -1.39 0.23
N PRO A 53 25.64 -2.56 0.92
CA PRO A 53 25.63 -3.84 0.22
C PRO A 53 24.39 -3.99 -0.68
N VAL A 54 24.49 -4.86 -1.67
CA VAL A 54 23.38 -5.26 -2.53
C VAL A 54 23.17 -6.77 -2.37
N PRO A 55 22.01 -7.20 -1.85
CA PRO A 55 20.84 -6.40 -1.41
C PRO A 55 21.14 -5.53 -0.19
N PHE A 56 20.33 -4.47 0.00
CA PHE A 56 20.50 -3.53 1.10
C PHE A 56 20.44 -4.21 2.47
N ASP A 57 21.45 -3.98 3.29
CA ASP A 57 21.54 -4.48 4.67
C ASP A 57 22.22 -3.44 5.58
N VAL A 58 21.72 -3.32 6.81
CA VAL A 58 22.27 -2.43 7.84
C VAL A 58 23.28 -3.14 8.76
N ALA A 59 23.45 -4.45 8.65
CA ALA A 59 24.36 -5.22 9.48
C ALA A 59 25.80 -4.70 9.49
N PRO A 60 26.39 -4.21 8.36
CA PRO A 60 27.72 -3.62 8.36
C PRO A 60 27.86 -2.38 9.24
N VAL A 61 26.81 -1.56 9.35
CA VAL A 61 26.78 -0.40 10.24
C VAL A 61 26.70 -0.86 11.71
N LEU A 62 25.82 -1.80 12.00
CA LEU A 62 25.62 -2.32 13.37
C LEU A 62 26.86 -3.04 13.92
N ALA A 63 27.67 -3.63 13.04
CA ALA A 63 28.96 -4.25 13.42
C ALA A 63 30.01 -3.25 13.92
N LEU A 64 29.81 -1.94 13.67
CA LEU A 64 30.70 -0.87 14.09
C LEU A 64 30.20 -0.14 15.35
N ARG A 65 29.27 -0.75 16.09
CA ARG A 65 28.72 -0.15 17.31
C ARG A 65 29.82 0.32 18.26
N GLY A 66 29.67 1.57 18.73
CA GLY A 66 30.64 2.22 19.63
C GLY A 66 31.77 3.00 18.93
N ARG A 67 31.86 2.95 17.61
CA ARG A 67 32.76 3.78 16.80
C ARG A 67 32.00 4.94 16.19
N PRO A 68 32.61 6.13 15.98
CA PRO A 68 31.96 7.25 15.30
C PRO A 68 31.63 6.91 13.84
N VAL A 69 30.34 6.66 13.53
CA VAL A 69 29.87 6.34 12.20
C VAL A 69 28.82 7.36 11.73
N ALA A 70 28.90 7.79 10.49
CA ALA A 70 27.84 8.55 9.82
C ALA A 70 27.13 7.67 8.76
N VAL A 71 25.83 7.85 8.66
CA VAL A 71 24.98 7.28 7.60
C VAL A 71 24.32 8.40 6.85
N LEU A 72 24.49 8.44 5.54
CA LEU A 72 23.91 9.43 4.64
C LEU A 72 22.61 8.91 4.01
N ALA A 73 21.59 9.75 3.99
CA ALA A 73 20.32 9.50 3.32
C ALA A 73 19.87 10.76 2.57
N SER A 74 19.02 10.62 1.55
CA SER A 74 18.46 11.77 0.84
C SER A 74 17.48 12.52 1.74
N GLY A 75 17.69 13.82 1.94
CA GLY A 75 16.76 14.70 2.64
C GLY A 75 16.44 14.23 4.06
N ASP A 76 15.21 13.75 4.29
CA ASP A 76 14.82 13.20 5.60
C ASP A 76 15.15 11.70 5.67
N PRO A 77 16.06 11.28 6.60
CA PRO A 77 16.45 9.88 6.75
C PRO A 77 15.31 8.91 7.12
N PHE A 78 14.20 9.42 7.64
CA PHE A 78 13.04 8.63 8.07
C PHE A 78 11.93 8.56 7.02
N TRP A 79 12.06 9.29 5.91
CA TRP A 79 11.12 9.19 4.79
C TRP A 79 11.75 8.38 3.63
N HIS A 80 11.42 7.08 3.55
CA HIS A 80 12.01 6.11 2.61
C HIS A 80 13.56 6.01 2.68
N GLY A 81 14.16 6.41 3.81
CA GLY A 81 15.59 6.33 4.07
C GLY A 81 15.98 5.21 5.03
N ALA A 82 17.28 5.01 5.21
CA ALA A 82 17.83 3.98 6.09
C ALA A 82 17.58 4.22 7.60
N GLY A 83 17.14 5.43 7.98
CA GLY A 83 16.97 5.84 9.37
C GLY A 83 16.04 4.93 10.16
N GLY A 84 14.84 4.68 9.64
CA GLY A 84 13.86 3.80 10.29
C GLY A 84 14.37 2.36 10.48
N THR A 85 15.06 1.81 9.48
CA THR A 85 15.61 0.44 9.55
C THR A 85 16.72 0.31 10.58
N LEU A 86 17.58 1.33 10.70
CA LEU A 86 18.65 1.37 11.69
C LEU A 86 18.12 1.52 13.11
N THR A 87 17.25 2.52 13.32
CA THR A 87 16.77 2.85 14.67
C THR A 87 15.87 1.79 15.27
N ALA A 88 15.21 0.97 14.44
CA ALA A 88 14.46 -0.20 14.91
C ALA A 88 15.34 -1.27 15.60
N ARG A 89 16.68 -1.20 15.44
CA ARG A 89 17.67 -2.14 16.00
C ARG A 89 18.61 -1.50 17.03
N LEU A 90 18.36 -0.25 17.42
CA LEU A 90 19.22 0.55 18.29
C LEU A 90 18.43 1.17 19.45
N ALA A 91 19.09 1.35 20.58
CA ALA A 91 18.52 2.13 21.68
C ALA A 91 18.56 3.64 21.38
N ALA A 92 17.63 4.40 21.93
CA ALA A 92 17.48 5.84 21.66
C ALA A 92 18.72 6.69 21.95
N GLY A 93 19.62 6.26 22.84
CA GLY A 93 20.88 6.95 23.15
C GLY A 93 22.04 6.63 22.22
N GLU A 94 21.90 5.70 21.28
CA GLU A 94 23.00 5.23 20.42
C GLU A 94 23.13 6.03 19.13
N TRP A 95 22.12 6.80 18.76
CA TRP A 95 22.06 7.52 17.50
C TRP A 95 21.56 8.95 17.65
N ARG A 96 21.93 9.80 16.69
CA ARG A 96 21.37 11.14 16.50
C ARG A 96 21.08 11.37 15.02
N ALA A 97 19.91 11.91 14.73
CA ALA A 97 19.50 12.25 13.36
C ALA A 97 19.64 13.75 13.09
N TYR A 98 20.05 14.07 11.88
CA TYR A 98 20.18 15.42 11.34
C TYR A 98 19.40 15.47 10.00
N PRO A 99 18.07 15.64 10.03
CA PRO A 99 17.26 15.68 8.82
C PRO A 99 17.57 16.97 8.01
N ALA A 100 17.44 16.86 6.69
CA ALA A 100 17.43 17.97 5.77
C ALA A 100 16.08 18.01 5.03
N ALA A 101 15.81 19.10 4.28
CA ALA A 101 14.62 19.16 3.45
C ALA A 101 14.66 18.04 2.39
N GLY A 102 13.64 17.18 2.41
CA GLY A 102 13.48 16.11 1.41
C GLY A 102 12.91 16.65 0.11
N CYS A 103 12.99 15.83 -0.95
CA CYS A 103 12.50 16.19 -2.28
C CYS A 103 11.01 16.58 -2.28
N VAL A 104 10.16 16.00 -1.43
CA VAL A 104 8.74 16.38 -1.31
C VAL A 104 8.58 17.80 -0.76
N SER A 105 9.37 18.19 0.24
CA SER A 105 9.33 19.55 0.80
C SER A 105 9.81 20.57 -0.23
N LEU A 106 10.88 20.24 -0.97
CA LEU A 106 11.41 21.09 -2.03
C LEU A 106 10.42 21.22 -3.19
N ALA A 107 9.82 20.12 -3.62
CA ALA A 107 8.79 20.10 -4.67
C ALA A 107 7.58 20.95 -4.30
N ALA A 108 7.06 20.76 -3.10
CA ALA A 108 5.93 21.53 -2.60
C ALA A 108 6.26 23.04 -2.56
N ALA A 109 7.47 23.41 -2.11
CA ALA A 109 7.93 24.80 -2.12
C ALA A 109 8.05 25.39 -3.54
N ARG A 110 8.47 24.61 -4.54
CA ARG A 110 8.56 25.07 -5.95
C ARG A 110 7.18 25.25 -6.59
N LEU A 111 6.21 24.41 -6.21
CA LEU A 111 4.85 24.44 -6.77
C LEU A 111 3.87 25.31 -5.95
N GLY A 112 4.28 25.79 -4.78
CA GLY A 112 3.39 26.48 -3.84
C GLY A 112 2.28 25.57 -3.28
N TRP A 113 2.55 24.26 -3.15
CA TRP A 113 1.60 23.29 -2.64
C TRP A 113 1.72 23.13 -1.13
N ARG A 114 0.59 22.92 -0.48
CA ARG A 114 0.53 22.60 0.95
C ARG A 114 0.71 21.10 1.12
N LEU A 115 1.72 20.69 1.89
CA LEU A 115 2.04 19.26 2.08
C LEU A 115 0.92 18.50 2.77
N GLU A 116 0.20 19.15 3.68
CA GLU A 116 -0.95 18.56 4.38
C GLU A 116 -2.14 18.25 3.45
N GLU A 117 -2.19 18.84 2.25
CA GLU A 117 -3.21 18.61 1.22
C GLU A 117 -2.66 17.78 0.05
N THR A 118 -1.41 17.33 0.13
CA THR A 118 -0.70 16.66 -0.95
C THR A 118 -0.36 15.22 -0.59
N ILE A 119 -0.67 14.30 -1.48
CA ILE A 119 -0.32 12.88 -1.34
C ILE A 119 1.16 12.70 -1.68
N CYS A 120 1.93 12.09 -0.78
CA CYS A 120 3.34 11.79 -1.01
C CYS A 120 3.54 10.28 -1.12
N LEU A 121 4.00 9.79 -2.29
CA LEU A 121 4.15 8.37 -2.59
C LEU A 121 5.57 8.03 -3.03
N GLY A 122 6.13 6.96 -2.44
CA GLY A 122 7.36 6.33 -2.92
C GLY A 122 7.04 5.30 -4.00
N LEU A 123 7.14 5.68 -5.28
CA LEU A 123 6.93 4.79 -6.42
C LEU A 123 8.24 4.25 -7.02
N HIS A 124 9.37 4.51 -6.37
CA HIS A 124 10.69 4.03 -6.81
C HIS A 124 10.84 2.50 -6.71
N ALA A 125 10.10 1.86 -5.82
CA ALA A 125 10.07 0.41 -5.63
C ALA A 125 8.63 -0.14 -5.55
N ALA A 126 7.64 0.63 -6.01
CA ALA A 126 6.23 0.29 -5.92
C ALA A 126 5.52 0.55 -7.25
N PRO A 127 4.43 -0.17 -7.56
CA PRO A 127 3.67 0.01 -8.79
C PRO A 127 2.91 1.34 -8.79
N PHE A 128 2.65 1.88 -9.98
CA PHE A 128 1.93 3.15 -10.16
C PHE A 128 0.47 3.06 -9.73
N GLU A 129 -0.11 1.88 -9.72
CA GLU A 129 -1.47 1.59 -9.25
C GLU A 129 -1.71 2.02 -7.81
N ARG A 130 -0.67 2.17 -7.00
CA ARG A 130 -0.76 2.78 -5.66
C ARG A 130 -1.30 4.21 -5.67
N LEU A 131 -1.19 4.91 -6.80
CA LEU A 131 -1.75 6.24 -6.96
C LEU A 131 -3.28 6.19 -7.16
N LEU A 132 -3.82 5.09 -7.69
CA LEU A 132 -5.23 4.97 -8.09
C LEU A 132 -6.25 5.34 -7.00
N PRO A 133 -6.14 4.90 -5.74
CA PRO A 133 -7.09 5.26 -4.68
C PRO A 133 -7.08 6.75 -4.31
N HIS A 134 -6.07 7.48 -4.73
CA HIS A 134 -5.85 8.88 -4.42
C HIS A 134 -6.22 9.82 -5.58
N LEU A 135 -6.44 9.28 -6.77
CA LEU A 135 -6.79 10.09 -7.94
C LEU A 135 -8.22 10.59 -7.83
N ALA A 136 -8.35 11.91 -7.79
CA ALA A 136 -9.61 12.64 -7.89
C ALA A 136 -9.34 13.97 -8.60
N HIS A 137 -10.34 14.59 -9.20
CA HIS A 137 -10.14 15.87 -9.86
C HIS A 137 -9.59 16.92 -8.90
N GLY A 138 -8.46 17.55 -9.27
CA GLY A 138 -7.74 18.51 -8.42
C GLY A 138 -6.88 17.89 -7.33
N ALA A 139 -6.86 16.56 -7.17
CA ALA A 139 -5.96 15.91 -6.21
C ALA A 139 -4.50 16.11 -6.62
N ARG A 140 -3.65 16.40 -5.62
CA ARG A 140 -2.21 16.63 -5.79
C ARG A 140 -1.42 15.48 -5.22
N ALA A 141 -0.45 15.01 -6.00
CA ALA A 141 0.45 13.95 -5.58
C ALA A 141 1.90 14.26 -5.93
N LEU A 142 2.83 13.94 -5.03
CA LEU A 142 4.27 13.96 -5.24
C LEU A 142 4.77 12.53 -5.26
N CYS A 143 5.18 12.05 -6.43
CA CYS A 143 5.55 10.67 -6.69
C CYS A 143 7.06 10.55 -6.82
N LEU A 144 7.73 9.97 -5.82
CA LEU A 144 9.17 9.70 -5.89
C LEU A 144 9.43 8.58 -6.89
N LEU A 145 10.26 8.84 -7.88
CA LEU A 145 10.53 7.92 -8.99
C LEU A 145 11.83 7.11 -8.76
N ARG A 146 11.93 5.95 -9.40
CA ARG A 146 13.15 5.13 -9.40
C ARG A 146 14.28 5.80 -10.18
N ASP A 147 13.93 6.37 -11.33
CA ASP A 147 14.85 7.01 -12.25
C ASP A 147 14.09 8.02 -13.13
N GLY A 148 14.82 8.74 -13.99
CA GLY A 148 14.24 9.73 -14.90
C GLY A 148 13.26 9.12 -15.92
N ALA A 149 13.46 7.89 -16.37
CA ALA A 149 12.58 7.22 -17.33
C ALA A 149 11.21 6.88 -16.74
N ALA A 150 11.13 6.66 -15.42
CA ALA A 150 9.88 6.38 -14.73
C ALA A 150 8.88 7.54 -14.79
N GLY A 151 9.32 8.77 -15.04
CA GLY A 151 8.44 9.92 -15.28
C GLY A 151 7.56 9.76 -16.51
N ALA A 152 8.16 9.35 -17.64
CA ALA A 152 7.42 9.05 -18.86
C ALA A 152 6.48 7.84 -18.67
N ALA A 153 6.93 6.80 -17.99
CA ALA A 153 6.11 5.62 -17.72
C ALA A 153 4.88 5.94 -16.85
N LEU A 154 5.04 6.77 -15.80
CA LEU A 154 3.93 7.20 -14.96
C LEU A 154 2.95 8.10 -15.73
N ALA A 155 3.45 9.01 -16.57
CA ALA A 155 2.60 9.85 -17.40
C ALA A 155 1.78 9.02 -18.41
N ALA A 156 2.41 8.03 -19.07
CA ALA A 156 1.72 7.09 -19.95
C ALA A 156 0.65 6.29 -19.19
N TRP A 157 0.98 5.76 -18.02
CA TRP A 157 0.02 5.06 -17.17
C TRP A 157 -1.18 5.94 -16.79
N LEU A 158 -0.96 7.20 -16.42
CA LEU A 158 -2.04 8.16 -16.15
C LEU A 158 -2.95 8.35 -17.38
N ALA A 159 -2.35 8.50 -18.57
CA ALA A 159 -3.11 8.68 -19.82
C ALA A 159 -3.94 7.44 -20.16
N GLU A 160 -3.38 6.23 -20.04
CA GLU A 160 -4.06 4.95 -20.27
C GLU A 160 -5.24 4.73 -19.31
N HIS A 161 -5.15 5.27 -18.09
CA HIS A 161 -6.21 5.15 -17.08
C HIS A 161 -7.19 6.33 -17.08
N GLY A 162 -7.21 7.15 -18.16
CA GLY A 162 -8.15 8.24 -18.34
C GLY A 162 -7.74 9.56 -17.67
N TRP A 163 -6.57 9.62 -17.04
CA TRP A 163 -6.03 10.80 -16.35
C TRP A 163 -5.07 11.62 -17.22
N GLY A 164 -5.16 11.47 -18.54
CA GLY A 164 -4.27 12.15 -19.49
C GLY A 164 -4.31 13.68 -19.43
N ALA A 165 -5.42 14.28 -18.99
CA ALA A 165 -5.55 15.73 -18.81
C ALA A 165 -4.81 16.26 -17.55
N SER A 166 -4.27 15.39 -16.71
CA SER A 166 -3.53 15.78 -15.50
C SER A 166 -2.31 16.62 -15.86
N ARG A 167 -2.10 17.72 -15.13
CA ARG A 167 -0.84 18.47 -15.19
C ARG A 167 0.22 17.69 -14.43
N VAL A 168 1.40 17.62 -15.00
CA VAL A 168 2.54 16.91 -14.40
C VAL A 168 3.80 17.78 -14.47
N TRP A 169 4.60 17.71 -13.42
CA TRP A 169 5.90 18.38 -13.36
C TRP A 169 6.97 17.34 -13.06
N LEU A 170 7.89 17.15 -14.03
CA LEU A 170 9.11 16.41 -13.77
C LEU A 170 10.08 17.33 -13.03
N MET A 171 10.44 16.93 -11.82
CA MET A 171 11.29 17.71 -10.92
C MET A 171 12.55 16.90 -10.62
N GLU A 172 13.69 17.45 -11.01
CA GLU A 172 14.96 16.75 -11.08
C GLU A 172 16.01 17.45 -10.22
N ALA A 173 16.83 16.69 -9.51
CA ALA A 173 17.95 17.15 -8.70
C ALA A 173 17.61 18.36 -7.80
N LEU A 174 16.42 18.34 -7.20
CA LEU A 174 15.90 19.46 -6.41
C LEU A 174 16.85 19.89 -5.29
N GLY A 175 17.05 21.19 -5.16
CA GLY A 175 17.96 21.82 -4.19
C GLY A 175 19.41 21.87 -4.65
N GLY A 176 19.78 21.21 -5.75
CA GLY A 176 21.15 21.16 -6.24
C GLY A 176 21.41 22.10 -7.42
N PRO A 177 22.67 22.16 -7.89
CA PRO A 177 23.06 23.02 -9.02
C PRO A 177 22.43 22.59 -10.36
N ASN A 178 21.97 21.35 -10.45
CA ASN A 178 21.35 20.78 -11.65
C ASN A 178 19.82 20.69 -11.52
N GLU A 179 19.22 21.48 -10.61
CA GLU A 179 17.77 21.49 -10.41
C GLU A 179 17.04 21.89 -11.70
N ARG A 180 16.06 21.08 -12.08
CA ARG A 180 15.15 21.39 -13.20
C ARG A 180 13.70 21.09 -12.78
N VAL A 181 12.79 21.97 -13.17
CA VAL A 181 11.34 21.77 -13.03
C VAL A 181 10.70 21.97 -14.39
N ARG A 182 10.12 20.93 -14.95
CA ARG A 182 9.56 20.93 -16.31
C ARG A 182 8.12 20.47 -16.29
N GLU A 183 7.23 21.31 -16.83
CA GLU A 183 5.80 21.05 -16.85
C GLU A 183 5.36 20.41 -18.17
N SER A 184 4.33 19.54 -18.08
CA SER A 184 3.61 18.95 -19.20
C SER A 184 2.18 18.57 -18.77
N THR A 185 1.40 17.97 -19.66
CA THR A 185 0.26 17.13 -19.30
C THR A 185 0.65 15.65 -19.43
N ALA A 186 -0.06 14.77 -18.73
CA ALA A 186 0.24 13.33 -18.82
C ALA A 186 0.11 12.81 -20.27
N ALA A 187 -0.92 13.24 -21.00
CA ALA A 187 -1.15 12.83 -22.39
C ALA A 187 -0.11 13.40 -23.38
N ALA A 188 0.47 14.58 -23.11
CA ALA A 188 1.42 15.25 -23.98
C ALA A 188 2.86 15.14 -23.46
N TYR A 189 3.14 14.22 -22.53
CA TYR A 189 4.46 14.08 -21.95
C TYR A 189 5.51 13.66 -23.00
N ALA A 190 6.43 14.56 -23.29
CA ALA A 190 7.51 14.35 -24.25
C ALA A 190 8.87 14.83 -23.68
N LEU A 191 9.00 14.90 -22.36
CA LEU A 191 10.21 15.37 -21.71
C LEU A 191 11.31 14.31 -21.82
N GLN A 192 12.40 14.69 -22.53
CA GLN A 192 13.57 13.84 -22.74
C GLN A 192 14.70 14.23 -21.77
N ASP A 193 15.76 13.43 -21.74
CA ASP A 193 16.99 13.69 -20.97
C ASP A 193 16.73 13.89 -19.46
N ALA A 194 15.80 13.10 -18.92
CA ALA A 194 15.50 13.12 -17.50
C ALA A 194 16.67 12.57 -16.68
N VAL A 195 17.08 13.33 -15.66
CA VAL A 195 18.17 12.97 -14.76
C VAL A 195 17.64 12.54 -13.39
N SER A 196 18.42 11.71 -12.69
CA SER A 196 18.13 11.28 -11.33
C SER A 196 18.96 12.11 -10.33
N PRO A 197 18.41 12.31 -9.11
CA PRO A 197 17.11 11.87 -8.59
C PRO A 197 15.95 12.68 -9.16
N ALA A 198 14.81 12.04 -9.34
CA ALA A 198 13.62 12.68 -9.90
C ALA A 198 12.35 12.32 -9.15
N LEU A 199 11.40 13.22 -9.15
CA LEU A 199 10.01 12.98 -8.78
C LEU A 199 9.06 13.53 -9.86
N LEU A 200 7.86 12.96 -9.95
CA LEU A 200 6.78 13.54 -10.75
C LEU A 200 5.72 14.09 -9.80
N ALA A 201 5.47 15.39 -9.88
CA ALA A 201 4.31 16.00 -9.26
C ALA A 201 3.12 15.87 -10.22
N VAL A 202 1.94 15.56 -9.69
CA VAL A 202 0.71 15.34 -10.45
C VAL A 202 -0.40 16.17 -9.84
N GLU A 203 -1.07 16.99 -10.64
CA GLU A 203 -2.37 17.57 -10.32
C GLU A 203 -3.41 16.87 -11.20
N ALA A 204 -4.20 15.99 -10.59
CA ALA A 204 -5.03 15.05 -11.31
C ALA A 204 -6.23 15.72 -11.99
N ALA A 205 -6.43 15.41 -13.28
CA ALA A 205 -7.56 15.89 -14.06
C ALA A 205 -8.01 14.86 -15.11
N GLY A 206 -9.28 14.88 -15.44
CA GLY A 206 -9.88 13.87 -16.33
C GLY A 206 -10.48 12.73 -15.53
N GLY A 207 -10.17 11.53 -15.82
CA GLY A 207 -10.44 10.27 -15.16
C GLY A 207 -11.68 10.14 -14.26
N ARG A 208 -11.99 8.93 -13.88
CA ARG A 208 -13.07 8.65 -12.92
C ARG A 208 -12.46 8.13 -11.60
N PRO A 209 -12.62 8.87 -10.49
CA PRO A 209 -12.10 8.41 -9.20
C PRO A 209 -12.75 7.11 -8.75
N LEU A 210 -12.02 6.31 -7.97
CA LEU A 210 -12.61 5.18 -7.27
C LEU A 210 -13.60 5.68 -6.21
N PRO A 211 -14.79 5.05 -6.11
CA PRO A 211 -15.69 5.30 -4.98
C PRO A 211 -14.97 4.99 -3.65
N ARG A 212 -15.23 5.78 -2.62
CA ARG A 212 -14.67 5.57 -1.28
C ARG A 212 -15.56 4.71 -0.38
N CYS A 213 -16.80 4.46 -0.79
CA CYS A 213 -17.71 3.57 -0.09
C CYS A 213 -17.49 2.11 -0.52
N ALA A 214 -17.83 1.18 0.37
CA ALA A 214 -17.85 -0.24 0.07
C ALA A 214 -18.85 -0.59 -1.04
N GLY A 215 -18.60 -1.69 -1.75
CA GLY A 215 -19.43 -2.14 -2.86
C GLY A 215 -19.00 -1.58 -4.21
N LEU A 216 -17.71 -1.57 -4.51
CA LEU A 216 -17.20 -1.20 -5.83
C LEU A 216 -17.91 -1.97 -6.96
N PRO A 217 -18.13 -1.38 -8.15
CA PRO A 217 -18.73 -2.07 -9.30
C PRO A 217 -17.96 -3.35 -9.66
N GLU A 218 -18.69 -4.42 -9.99
CA GLU A 218 -18.10 -5.72 -10.38
C GLU A 218 -17.17 -5.60 -11.59
N ALA A 219 -17.46 -4.69 -12.52
CA ALA A 219 -16.65 -4.45 -13.73
C ALA A 219 -15.20 -3.98 -13.43
N LEU A 220 -14.92 -3.55 -12.21
CA LEU A 220 -13.57 -3.20 -11.78
C LEU A 220 -12.72 -4.42 -11.43
N PHE A 221 -13.31 -5.60 -11.31
CA PHE A 221 -12.63 -6.82 -10.89
C PHE A 221 -12.52 -7.84 -12.03
N ALA A 222 -11.40 -8.54 -12.10
CA ALA A 222 -11.28 -9.78 -12.84
C ALA A 222 -12.02 -10.88 -12.08
N HIS A 223 -12.92 -11.64 -12.74
CA HIS A 223 -13.68 -12.74 -12.12
C HIS A 223 -14.25 -13.69 -13.18
N ASP A 224 -14.54 -14.93 -12.78
CA ASP A 224 -15.18 -16.00 -13.60
C ASP A 224 -16.71 -15.98 -13.57
N GLY A 225 -17.33 -14.89 -13.09
CA GLY A 225 -18.76 -14.79 -12.80
C GLY A 225 -19.08 -15.02 -11.31
N GLN A 226 -18.20 -15.68 -10.58
CA GLN A 226 -18.33 -15.90 -9.13
C GLN A 226 -17.66 -14.72 -8.38
N ILE A 227 -18.45 -13.72 -8.07
CA ILE A 227 -18.05 -12.56 -7.31
C ILE A 227 -19.17 -12.17 -6.35
N THR A 228 -18.84 -11.83 -5.12
CA THR A 228 -19.78 -11.23 -4.17
C THR A 228 -20.33 -9.94 -4.78
N LYS A 229 -21.65 -9.90 -5.04
CA LYS A 229 -22.28 -8.77 -5.71
C LYS A 229 -22.14 -7.49 -4.89
N SER A 230 -21.99 -6.35 -5.57
CA SER A 230 -21.72 -5.05 -4.95
C SER A 230 -22.60 -4.74 -3.72
N PRO A 231 -23.94 -4.88 -3.73
CA PRO A 231 -24.75 -4.59 -2.54
C PRO A 231 -24.47 -5.56 -1.38
N VAL A 232 -24.29 -6.86 -1.67
CA VAL A 232 -23.96 -7.86 -0.64
C VAL A 232 -22.57 -7.61 -0.08
N ARG A 233 -21.61 -7.27 -0.95
CA ARG A 233 -20.24 -6.95 -0.53
C ARG A 233 -20.18 -5.72 0.37
N ALA A 234 -20.98 -4.70 0.07
CA ALA A 234 -21.10 -3.52 0.93
C ALA A 234 -21.58 -3.90 2.35
N LEU A 235 -22.62 -4.74 2.46
CA LEU A 235 -23.11 -5.26 3.74
C LEU A 235 -22.05 -6.13 4.44
N THR A 236 -21.37 -6.99 3.70
CA THR A 236 -20.27 -7.83 4.24
C THR A 236 -19.15 -6.97 4.81
N LEU A 237 -18.72 -5.92 4.10
CA LEU A 237 -17.68 -5.02 4.59
C LEU A 237 -18.14 -4.16 5.77
N ALA A 238 -19.40 -3.76 5.81
CA ALA A 238 -19.98 -3.10 6.98
C ALA A 238 -19.93 -4.01 8.22
N ALA A 239 -20.26 -5.30 8.05
CA ALA A 239 -20.18 -6.30 9.13
C ALA A 239 -18.73 -6.61 9.54
N LEU A 240 -17.79 -6.70 8.59
CA LEU A 240 -16.36 -6.85 8.85
C LEU A 240 -15.76 -5.63 9.54
N ALA A 241 -16.31 -4.45 9.31
CA ALA A 241 -15.87 -3.17 9.89
C ALA A 241 -14.34 -2.99 9.85
N PRO A 242 -13.71 -2.94 8.66
CA PRO A 242 -12.25 -2.92 8.52
C PRO A 242 -11.62 -1.74 9.24
N ARG A 243 -10.50 -1.96 9.91
CA ARG A 243 -9.71 -0.94 10.60
C ARG A 243 -8.27 -0.92 10.07
N PRO A 244 -7.59 0.23 10.09
CA PRO A 244 -6.21 0.31 9.63
C PRO A 244 -5.30 -0.69 10.34
N GLY A 245 -4.52 -1.44 9.55
CA GLY A 245 -3.53 -2.40 10.03
C GLY A 245 -4.07 -3.78 10.39
N GLU A 246 -5.40 -3.98 10.54
CA GLU A 246 -5.99 -5.29 10.82
C GLU A 246 -5.74 -6.29 9.69
N LEU A 247 -5.67 -7.57 10.06
CA LEU A 247 -5.49 -8.70 9.17
C LEU A 247 -6.81 -9.44 8.95
N LEU A 248 -7.25 -9.53 7.70
CA LEU A 248 -8.37 -10.35 7.26
C LEU A 248 -7.88 -11.71 6.76
N TRP A 249 -8.55 -12.80 7.16
CA TRP A 249 -8.59 -14.02 6.38
C TRP A 249 -9.85 -14.03 5.50
N ASP A 250 -9.67 -14.14 4.18
CA ASP A 250 -10.75 -14.29 3.21
C ASP A 250 -10.72 -15.72 2.70
N VAL A 251 -11.59 -16.57 3.27
CA VAL A 251 -11.63 -18.01 3.01
C VAL A 251 -12.63 -18.32 1.89
N GLY A 252 -12.14 -18.97 0.82
CA GLY A 252 -12.88 -19.12 -0.41
C GLY A 252 -13.04 -17.79 -1.15
N ALA A 253 -11.92 -17.08 -1.32
CA ALA A 253 -11.87 -15.68 -1.73
C ALA A 253 -12.46 -15.40 -3.14
N GLY A 254 -12.53 -16.40 -4.00
CA GLY A 254 -13.09 -16.28 -5.34
C GLY A 254 -12.36 -15.25 -6.22
N SER A 255 -12.93 -14.07 -6.38
CA SER A 255 -12.29 -12.94 -7.07
C SER A 255 -11.40 -12.08 -6.17
N GLY A 256 -11.39 -12.33 -4.84
CA GLY A 256 -10.72 -11.51 -3.85
C GLY A 256 -11.37 -10.13 -3.62
N SER A 257 -12.59 -9.91 -4.13
CA SER A 257 -13.20 -8.58 -4.08
C SER A 257 -13.46 -8.05 -2.66
N VAL A 258 -13.72 -8.92 -1.68
CA VAL A 258 -13.84 -8.54 -0.26
C VAL A 258 -12.47 -8.18 0.30
N SER A 259 -11.45 -8.99 0.05
CA SER A 259 -10.06 -8.71 0.43
C SER A 259 -9.56 -7.39 -0.13
N ILE A 260 -9.81 -7.11 -1.42
CA ILE A 260 -9.41 -5.85 -2.08
C ILE A 260 -10.02 -4.66 -1.37
N GLU A 261 -11.33 -4.64 -1.15
CA GLU A 261 -11.98 -3.50 -0.50
C GLU A 261 -11.62 -3.37 0.98
N PHE A 262 -11.38 -4.49 1.68
CA PHE A 262 -10.84 -4.48 3.05
C PHE A 262 -9.45 -3.82 3.10
N CYS A 263 -8.58 -4.13 2.13
CA CYS A 263 -7.26 -3.52 2.01
C CYS A 263 -7.32 -2.04 1.61
N LEU A 264 -8.24 -1.64 0.72
CA LEU A 264 -8.48 -0.24 0.36
C LEU A 264 -8.96 0.59 1.56
N ALA A 265 -9.67 -0.03 2.51
CA ALA A 265 -10.05 0.59 3.78
C ALA A 265 -8.91 0.67 4.81
N GLY A 266 -7.69 0.22 4.46
CA GLY A 266 -6.49 0.35 5.30
C GLY A 266 -6.04 -0.94 5.99
N GLY A 267 -6.77 -2.05 5.85
CA GLY A 267 -6.39 -3.35 6.37
C GLY A 267 -5.34 -4.08 5.52
N ARG A 268 -5.06 -5.33 5.90
CA ARG A 268 -4.28 -6.33 5.15
C ARG A 268 -5.12 -7.59 5.00
N ALA A 269 -4.85 -8.42 4.00
CA ALA A 269 -5.61 -9.65 3.81
C ALA A 269 -4.73 -10.83 3.37
N LEU A 270 -5.15 -12.02 3.78
CA LEU A 270 -4.70 -13.31 3.25
C LEU A 270 -5.92 -13.95 2.57
N ALA A 271 -5.90 -13.98 1.24
CA ALA A 271 -6.97 -14.54 0.43
C ALA A 271 -6.67 -16.00 0.12
N VAL A 272 -7.43 -16.92 0.74
CA VAL A 272 -7.29 -18.37 0.57
C VAL A 272 -8.24 -18.84 -0.54
N GLU A 273 -7.70 -19.43 -1.60
CA GLU A 273 -8.47 -19.93 -2.74
C GLU A 273 -7.86 -21.23 -3.27
N THR A 274 -8.70 -22.16 -3.66
CA THR A 274 -8.27 -23.50 -4.12
C THR A 274 -8.08 -23.60 -5.63
N ARG A 275 -8.76 -22.75 -6.40
CA ARG A 275 -8.75 -22.83 -7.87
C ARG A 275 -7.71 -21.91 -8.45
N ALA A 276 -6.73 -22.47 -9.17
CA ALA A 276 -5.64 -21.71 -9.78
C ALA A 276 -6.13 -20.55 -10.68
N GLU A 277 -7.22 -20.76 -11.43
CA GLU A 277 -7.80 -19.70 -12.29
C GLU A 277 -8.32 -18.50 -11.46
N ARG A 278 -8.86 -18.76 -10.26
CA ARG A 278 -9.32 -17.71 -9.34
C ARG A 278 -8.16 -17.06 -8.60
N VAL A 279 -7.15 -17.84 -8.24
CA VAL A 279 -5.87 -17.29 -7.74
C VAL A 279 -5.32 -16.27 -8.73
N ALA A 280 -5.27 -16.60 -10.02
CA ALA A 280 -4.84 -15.68 -11.06
C ALA A 280 -5.72 -14.41 -11.16
N ASN A 281 -7.05 -14.54 -10.99
CA ASN A 281 -7.96 -13.39 -10.93
C ASN A 281 -7.69 -12.50 -9.71
N ILE A 282 -7.47 -13.10 -8.52
CA ILE A 282 -7.12 -12.34 -7.30
C ILE A 282 -5.82 -11.58 -7.51
N GLU A 283 -4.79 -12.23 -8.03
CA GLU A 283 -3.50 -11.59 -8.33
C GLU A 283 -3.62 -10.44 -9.34
N ALA A 284 -4.45 -10.61 -10.38
CA ALA A 284 -4.74 -9.55 -11.34
C ALA A 284 -5.43 -8.36 -10.65
N ASN A 285 -6.36 -8.63 -9.74
CA ASN A 285 -7.02 -7.59 -8.96
C ASN A 285 -6.05 -6.91 -7.97
N VAL A 286 -5.18 -7.68 -7.30
CA VAL A 286 -4.12 -7.13 -6.42
C VAL A 286 -3.25 -6.15 -7.19
N ARG A 287 -2.80 -6.53 -8.39
CA ARG A 287 -2.02 -5.63 -9.27
C ARG A 287 -2.82 -4.40 -9.66
N ARG A 288 -4.05 -4.59 -10.14
CA ARG A 288 -4.93 -3.49 -10.60
C ARG A 288 -5.16 -2.41 -9.56
N PHE A 289 -5.26 -2.79 -8.27
CA PHE A 289 -5.52 -1.86 -7.16
C PHE A 289 -4.26 -1.46 -6.39
N GLY A 290 -3.06 -1.89 -6.82
CA GLY A 290 -1.78 -1.52 -6.19
C GLY A 290 -1.62 -2.04 -4.76
N LEU A 291 -2.14 -3.24 -4.46
CA LEU A 291 -2.23 -3.80 -3.10
C LEU A 291 -1.22 -4.93 -2.83
N GLN A 292 -0.14 -5.03 -3.61
CA GLN A 292 0.84 -6.12 -3.53
C GLN A 292 1.55 -6.21 -2.16
N ASP A 293 1.57 -5.13 -1.39
CA ASP A 293 2.13 -5.07 -0.04
C ASP A 293 1.11 -5.31 1.08
N ARG A 294 -0.18 -5.42 0.73
CA ARG A 294 -1.27 -5.55 1.71
C ARG A 294 -2.08 -6.82 1.56
N LEU A 295 -2.11 -7.42 0.37
CA LEU A 295 -2.88 -8.61 0.08
C LEU A 295 -1.97 -9.71 -0.47
N THR A 296 -1.94 -10.84 0.24
CA THR A 296 -1.24 -12.05 -0.18
C THR A 296 -2.26 -13.12 -0.55
N VAL A 297 -2.05 -13.77 -1.68
CA VAL A 297 -2.87 -14.91 -2.10
C VAL A 297 -2.24 -16.19 -1.58
N VAL A 298 -3.07 -17.05 -1.00
CA VAL A 298 -2.68 -18.36 -0.48
C VAL A 298 -3.46 -19.41 -1.26
N GLU A 299 -2.77 -20.09 -2.18
CA GLU A 299 -3.36 -21.21 -2.90
C GLU A 299 -3.46 -22.44 -1.97
N GLY A 300 -4.66 -22.93 -1.72
CA GLY A 300 -4.87 -24.06 -0.83
C GLY A 300 -6.32 -24.23 -0.39
N HIS A 301 -6.58 -25.35 0.27
CA HIS A 301 -7.90 -25.74 0.75
C HIS A 301 -8.01 -25.50 2.27
N ALA A 302 -9.07 -24.81 2.71
CA ALA A 302 -9.40 -24.74 4.13
C ALA A 302 -10.00 -26.08 4.61
N PRO A 303 -9.71 -26.57 5.84
CA PRO A 303 -8.99 -25.82 6.87
C PRO A 303 -7.45 -25.85 6.79
N GLN A 304 -6.84 -26.81 6.06
CA GLN A 304 -5.40 -27.06 6.09
C GLN A 304 -4.55 -25.83 5.73
N ALA A 305 -4.99 -25.05 4.75
CA ALA A 305 -4.29 -23.82 4.35
C ALA A 305 -4.24 -22.76 5.47
N LEU A 306 -5.08 -22.87 6.49
CA LEU A 306 -5.16 -21.92 7.59
C LEU A 306 -4.07 -22.16 8.65
N ASP A 307 -3.50 -23.36 8.75
CA ASP A 307 -2.63 -23.78 9.85
C ASP A 307 -1.36 -22.92 9.99
N ALA A 308 -0.78 -22.51 8.89
CA ALA A 308 0.46 -21.72 8.84
C ALA A 308 0.23 -20.20 8.87
N LEU A 309 -1.03 -19.73 8.83
CA LEU A 309 -1.33 -18.31 8.74
C LEU A 309 -1.20 -17.63 10.12
N PRO A 310 -0.79 -16.35 10.18
CA PRO A 310 -0.84 -15.58 11.41
C PRO A 310 -2.29 -15.38 11.89
N VAL A 311 -2.47 -15.17 13.20
CA VAL A 311 -3.79 -14.96 13.81
C VAL A 311 -4.49 -13.75 13.16
N PRO A 312 -5.76 -13.87 12.72
CA PRO A 312 -6.49 -12.79 12.09
C PRO A 312 -7.23 -11.90 13.10
N ASP A 313 -7.48 -10.66 12.71
CA ASP A 313 -8.38 -9.73 13.42
C ASP A 313 -9.83 -9.86 12.92
N ALA A 314 -9.98 -10.30 11.68
CA ALA A 314 -11.27 -10.56 11.04
C ALA A 314 -11.19 -11.77 10.11
N VAL A 315 -12.29 -12.49 9.96
CA VAL A 315 -12.42 -13.59 8.99
C VAL A 315 -13.68 -13.39 8.18
N PHE A 316 -13.55 -13.55 6.87
CA PHE A 316 -14.68 -13.67 5.96
C PHE A 316 -14.69 -15.07 5.33
N VAL A 317 -15.86 -15.70 5.26
CA VAL A 317 -16.07 -16.94 4.53
C VAL A 317 -17.12 -16.69 3.46
N GLY A 318 -16.67 -16.62 2.21
CA GLY A 318 -17.50 -16.31 1.05
C GLY A 318 -18.20 -17.54 0.44
N GLY A 319 -17.74 -18.74 0.79
CA GLY A 319 -18.27 -20.02 0.35
C GLY A 319 -17.45 -21.18 0.87
N GLY A 320 -18.02 -22.40 0.87
CA GLY A 320 -17.33 -23.60 1.35
C GLY A 320 -17.24 -23.70 2.88
N LEU A 321 -18.07 -22.96 3.62
CA LEU A 321 -18.14 -23.13 5.07
C LEU A 321 -18.83 -24.47 5.40
N ASP A 322 -18.10 -25.32 6.09
CA ASP A 322 -18.63 -26.50 6.78
C ASP A 322 -18.22 -26.47 8.26
N GLN A 323 -18.61 -27.49 9.02
CA GLN A 323 -18.32 -27.56 10.45
C GLN A 323 -16.79 -27.61 10.72
N ALA A 324 -16.02 -28.33 9.89
CA ALA A 324 -14.57 -28.47 10.08
C ALA A 324 -13.84 -27.16 9.84
N VAL A 325 -14.22 -26.42 8.78
CA VAL A 325 -13.67 -25.08 8.49
C VAL A 325 -14.04 -24.09 9.63
N PHE A 326 -15.31 -24.14 10.10
CA PHE A 326 -15.71 -23.31 11.22
C PHE A 326 -14.89 -23.60 12.48
N ASP A 327 -14.76 -24.87 12.87
CA ASP A 327 -14.05 -25.26 14.09
C ASP A 327 -12.57 -24.84 14.04
N ALA A 328 -11.91 -24.98 12.88
CA ALA A 328 -10.54 -24.55 12.66
C ALA A 328 -10.40 -23.03 12.78
N ILE A 329 -11.28 -22.26 12.17
CA ILE A 329 -11.31 -20.79 12.28
C ILE A 329 -11.56 -20.38 13.74
N TRP A 330 -12.60 -20.95 14.37
CA TRP A 330 -13.02 -20.57 15.71
C TRP A 330 -11.95 -20.82 16.78
N ALA A 331 -11.19 -21.91 16.63
CA ALA A 331 -10.06 -22.23 17.51
C ALA A 331 -8.90 -21.20 17.41
N ARG A 332 -8.79 -20.51 16.27
CA ARG A 332 -7.71 -19.55 15.98
C ARG A 332 -8.09 -18.09 16.25
N LEU A 333 -9.39 -17.77 16.39
CA LEU A 333 -9.85 -16.42 16.65
C LEU A 333 -9.47 -15.95 18.05
N ALA A 334 -8.82 -14.81 18.14
CA ALA A 334 -8.59 -14.11 19.41
C ALA A 334 -9.88 -13.43 19.91
N PRO A 335 -10.01 -13.17 21.23
CA PRO A 335 -11.11 -12.37 21.76
C PRO A 335 -11.19 -11.00 21.04
N GLY A 336 -12.38 -10.63 20.62
CA GLY A 336 -12.64 -9.40 19.85
C GLY A 336 -12.48 -9.54 18.33
N ALA A 337 -11.97 -10.66 17.81
CA ALA A 337 -11.91 -10.91 16.38
C ALA A 337 -13.32 -11.16 15.80
N ARG A 338 -13.55 -10.68 14.59
CA ARG A 338 -14.85 -10.75 13.91
C ARG A 338 -14.87 -11.89 12.88
N LEU A 339 -15.97 -12.63 12.85
CA LEU A 339 -16.25 -13.62 11.80
C LEU A 339 -17.52 -13.22 11.06
N VAL A 340 -17.44 -13.12 9.74
CA VAL A 340 -18.58 -12.92 8.84
C VAL A 340 -18.61 -14.08 7.84
N ALA A 341 -19.74 -14.76 7.75
CA ALA A 341 -19.94 -15.87 6.81
C ALA A 341 -21.19 -15.66 5.98
N ASN A 342 -21.08 -15.86 4.66
CA ASN A 342 -22.18 -15.77 3.71
C ASN A 342 -22.55 -17.18 3.19
N GLY A 343 -23.83 -17.52 3.23
CA GLY A 343 -24.38 -18.76 2.69
C GLY A 343 -25.42 -18.49 1.62
N VAL A 344 -25.40 -19.30 0.54
CA VAL A 344 -26.38 -19.26 -0.59
C VAL A 344 -27.03 -20.61 -0.85
N THR A 345 -26.69 -21.65 -0.07
CA THR A 345 -27.28 -22.97 -0.14
C THR A 345 -28.04 -23.29 1.15
N LEU A 346 -29.02 -24.16 1.08
CA LEU A 346 -29.81 -24.56 2.26
C LEU A 346 -28.95 -25.25 3.32
N GLU A 347 -27.92 -25.98 2.93
CA GLU A 347 -26.99 -26.64 3.84
C GLU A 347 -26.18 -25.61 4.62
N THR A 348 -25.64 -24.60 3.93
CA THR A 348 -24.90 -23.53 4.59
C THR A 348 -25.82 -22.68 5.44
N GLU A 349 -27.03 -22.36 4.99
CA GLU A 349 -28.03 -21.61 5.78
C GLU A 349 -28.38 -22.35 7.09
N ALA A 350 -28.60 -23.67 7.04
CA ALA A 350 -28.85 -24.49 8.23
C ALA A 350 -27.67 -24.49 9.19
N LEU A 351 -26.44 -24.58 8.66
CA LEU A 351 -25.23 -24.48 9.48
C LEU A 351 -25.12 -23.12 10.16
N LEU A 352 -25.30 -22.02 9.41
CA LEU A 352 -25.23 -20.65 9.97
C LEU A 352 -26.29 -20.44 11.05
N ALA A 353 -27.51 -20.94 10.87
CA ALA A 353 -28.56 -20.88 11.90
C ALA A 353 -28.19 -21.67 13.16
N THR A 354 -27.55 -22.84 13.02
CA THR A 354 -27.05 -23.64 14.13
C THR A 354 -25.93 -22.94 14.88
N LEU A 355 -24.98 -22.36 14.14
CA LEU A 355 -23.86 -21.61 14.71
C LEU A 355 -24.35 -20.35 15.44
N HIS A 356 -25.29 -19.63 14.86
CA HIS A 356 -25.94 -18.49 15.48
C HIS A 356 -26.61 -18.86 16.81
N ALA A 357 -27.33 -19.99 16.84
CA ALA A 357 -27.97 -20.45 18.08
C ALA A 357 -26.96 -20.79 19.20
N ARG A 358 -25.72 -21.22 18.84
CA ARG A 358 -24.67 -21.59 19.80
C ARG A 358 -23.80 -20.41 20.23
N HIS A 359 -23.46 -19.53 19.30
CA HIS A 359 -22.44 -18.49 19.49
C HIS A 359 -23.03 -17.07 19.51
N GLY A 360 -24.34 -16.92 19.26
CA GLY A 360 -24.98 -15.62 19.17
C GLY A 360 -24.56 -14.84 17.91
N GLY A 361 -24.45 -13.54 18.02
CA GLY A 361 -24.17 -12.65 16.92
C GLY A 361 -25.44 -12.24 16.18
N GLU A 362 -25.31 -11.84 14.92
CA GLU A 362 -26.41 -11.41 14.06
C GLU A 362 -26.55 -12.37 12.87
N LEU A 363 -27.76 -12.78 12.58
CA LEU A 363 -28.11 -13.56 11.39
C LEU A 363 -29.04 -12.73 10.50
N LEU A 364 -28.53 -12.32 9.35
CA LEU A 364 -29.21 -11.44 8.39
C LEU A 364 -29.53 -12.20 7.11
N ARG A 365 -30.76 -12.12 6.62
CA ARG A 365 -31.15 -12.61 5.28
C ARG A 365 -31.27 -11.44 4.33
N ILE A 366 -30.52 -11.49 3.22
CA ILE A 366 -30.40 -10.44 2.21
C ILE A 366 -31.13 -10.91 0.95
N GLU A 367 -32.20 -10.23 0.58
CA GLU A 367 -32.96 -10.48 -0.64
C GLU A 367 -32.88 -9.26 -1.55
N LEU A 368 -32.44 -9.47 -2.77
CA LEU A 368 -32.26 -8.41 -3.77
C LEU A 368 -33.01 -8.75 -5.04
N ALA A 369 -33.61 -7.73 -5.65
CA ALA A 369 -34.16 -7.83 -6.99
C ALA A 369 -33.75 -6.61 -7.82
N ARG A 370 -33.51 -6.81 -9.10
CA ARG A 370 -33.16 -5.74 -10.05
C ARG A 370 -34.25 -5.64 -11.12
N ALA A 371 -34.54 -4.44 -11.55
CA ALA A 371 -35.42 -4.24 -12.70
C ALA A 371 -34.76 -4.79 -13.96
N ALA A 372 -35.45 -5.63 -14.68
CA ALA A 372 -34.99 -6.27 -15.92
C ALA A 372 -36.09 -6.22 -16.99
N PRO A 373 -35.77 -6.33 -18.28
CA PRO A 373 -36.76 -6.44 -19.35
C PRO A 373 -37.68 -7.65 -19.14
N LEU A 374 -38.98 -7.45 -19.31
CA LEU A 374 -40.02 -8.47 -19.30
C LEU A 374 -40.91 -8.24 -20.52
N GLY A 375 -40.58 -8.80 -21.63
CA GLY A 375 -41.21 -8.50 -22.91
C GLY A 375 -41.00 -6.99 -23.26
N ARG A 376 -42.15 -6.27 -23.49
CA ARG A 376 -42.12 -4.83 -23.76
C ARG A 376 -42.11 -3.96 -22.47
N MET A 377 -42.21 -4.57 -21.32
CA MET A 377 -42.27 -3.92 -20.00
C MET A 377 -40.99 -4.22 -19.19
N ARG A 378 -40.97 -3.86 -17.93
CA ARG A 378 -39.95 -4.19 -16.95
C ARG A 378 -40.57 -4.90 -15.76
N GLY A 379 -39.85 -5.85 -15.21
CA GLY A 379 -40.23 -6.56 -14.00
C GLY A 379 -39.04 -6.68 -13.03
N TRP A 380 -39.29 -7.20 -11.85
CA TRP A 380 -38.25 -7.49 -10.88
C TRP A 380 -37.68 -8.88 -11.13
N GLN A 381 -36.38 -8.95 -11.34
CA GLN A 381 -35.62 -10.21 -11.40
C GLN A 381 -34.93 -10.41 -10.05
N PRO A 382 -35.37 -11.42 -9.24
CA PRO A 382 -34.75 -11.69 -7.96
C PRO A 382 -33.36 -12.31 -8.13
N ALA A 383 -32.43 -11.94 -7.26
CA ALA A 383 -31.18 -12.64 -7.03
C ALA A 383 -31.41 -13.82 -6.06
N ARG A 384 -30.47 -14.76 -6.00
CA ARG A 384 -30.47 -15.76 -4.92
C ARG A 384 -30.34 -15.06 -3.58
N PRO A 385 -31.15 -15.38 -2.58
CA PRO A 385 -30.97 -14.88 -1.23
C PRO A 385 -29.59 -15.25 -0.68
N VAL A 386 -29.06 -14.38 0.16
CA VAL A 386 -27.81 -14.63 0.91
C VAL A 386 -28.14 -14.56 2.40
N VAL A 387 -27.77 -15.58 3.13
CA VAL A 387 -27.79 -15.54 4.59
C VAL A 387 -26.39 -15.15 5.06
N GLN A 388 -26.30 -14.08 5.82
CA GLN A 388 -25.06 -13.58 6.42
C GLN A 388 -25.14 -13.77 7.94
N TRP A 389 -24.13 -14.41 8.51
CA TRP A 389 -23.93 -14.49 9.94
C TRP A 389 -22.69 -13.71 10.33
N THR A 390 -22.84 -12.89 11.39
CA THR A 390 -21.77 -12.07 11.94
C THR A 390 -21.65 -12.32 13.42
N VAL A 391 -20.44 -12.59 13.90
CA VAL A 391 -20.16 -12.82 15.32
C VAL A 391 -18.80 -12.26 15.71
N THR A 392 -18.66 -11.83 16.94
CA THR A 392 -17.38 -11.47 17.57
C THR A 392 -17.01 -12.54 18.58
N ARG A 393 -15.76 -12.98 18.54
CA ARG A 393 -15.21 -14.00 19.44
C ARG A 393 -15.08 -13.48 20.88
#